data_152be1fe416c7bbb1f8b386c3cd1538e
#
_entry.id   152be1fe416c7bbb1f8b386c3cd1538e
#
_cell.length_a   1.000
_cell.length_b   1.000
_cell.length_c   1.000
_cell.angle_alpha   90.00
_cell.angle_beta   90.00
_cell.angle_gamma   90.00
#
_symmetry.space_group_name_H-M   'P 1'
#
loop_
_entity.id
_entity.type
_entity.pdbx_description
1 polymer ?
#
loop_
_entity_poly.entity_id
_entity_poly.type
_entity_poly.pdbx_seq_one_letter_code
_entity_poly.pdbx_strand_id
1 'polypeptide(L)'
;MGVILTIVVIMAGIGIFFGLVLATANKKLAVEMNPLIHVVEDVLPKGQCGACGFAGCAAYAEAVVLDPKVEPNLCIPGKKAIADEVARLTGKAAADIEPRFAFVKCAEPMSTAKKKYVYDGINDCTAAFILQNGPKVCEYGCIGLGNCVRACVFDAMEMNDQGLPVVNKDKCTGCGACATACPKGVIAMINPEAPVAIYCNSNEKGAQVRKNCKIACIGCGICGKQCPYDAIKMVNNLAVVDSAICLEKCSEIVCLDKCPTGAIKTYKIPPLEKAEAV
;
A
#
# COMPACT_ATOMS: atom_id res chain seq x y z
N MET A 1 -61.93 15.62 17.21
CA MET A 1 -61.78 14.25 16.73
C MET A 1 -61.74 14.14 15.20
N GLY A 2 -62.59 14.90 14.46
CA GLY A 2 -62.60 14.83 12.98
C GLY A 2 -61.29 15.18 12.26
N VAL A 3 -60.61 16.26 12.70
CA VAL A 3 -59.36 16.72 12.06
C VAL A 3 -58.21 15.69 12.18
N ILE A 4 -58.10 15.03 13.33
CA ILE A 4 -57.07 14.01 13.56
C ILE A 4 -57.31 12.79 12.63
N LEU A 5 -58.56 12.36 12.54
CA LEU A 5 -58.96 11.23 11.67
C LEU A 5 -58.67 11.58 10.18
N THR A 6 -58.98 12.76 9.75
CA THR A 6 -58.71 13.24 8.39
C THR A 6 -57.20 13.22 8.08
N ILE A 7 -56.36 13.73 9.00
CA ILE A 7 -54.90 13.71 8.85
C ILE A 7 -54.38 12.25 8.75
N VAL A 8 -54.85 11.39 9.62
CA VAL A 8 -54.43 9.97 9.61
C VAL A 8 -54.78 9.30 8.28
N VAL A 9 -56.01 9.53 7.77
CA VAL A 9 -56.44 8.95 6.48
C VAL A 9 -55.61 9.46 5.30
N ILE A 10 -55.32 10.78 5.28
CA ILE A 10 -54.46 11.38 4.23
C ILE A 10 -53.03 10.77 4.28
N MET A 11 -52.43 10.72 5.47
CA MET A 11 -51.10 10.14 5.64
C MET A 11 -51.05 8.67 5.26
N ALA A 12 -52.04 7.89 5.64
CA ALA A 12 -52.18 6.48 5.26
C ALA A 12 -52.33 6.33 3.74
N GLY A 13 -53.15 7.17 3.10
CA GLY A 13 -53.34 7.18 1.65
C GLY A 13 -52.06 7.49 0.89
N ILE A 14 -51.30 8.50 1.32
CA ILE A 14 -50.00 8.84 0.76
C ILE A 14 -49.02 7.68 0.95
N GLY A 15 -48.96 7.08 2.16
CA GLY A 15 -48.07 5.95 2.45
C GLY A 15 -48.37 4.72 1.56
N ILE A 16 -49.62 4.38 1.39
CA ILE A 16 -50.06 3.26 0.52
C ILE A 16 -49.70 3.57 -0.95
N PHE A 17 -49.97 4.81 -1.42
CA PHE A 17 -49.68 5.21 -2.80
C PHE A 17 -48.22 5.09 -3.10
N PHE A 18 -47.34 5.71 -2.31
CA PHE A 18 -45.91 5.63 -2.52
C PHE A 18 -45.34 4.23 -2.32
N GLY A 19 -45.88 3.47 -1.36
CA GLY A 19 -45.52 2.04 -1.15
C GLY A 19 -45.79 1.20 -2.39
N LEU A 20 -46.97 1.35 -3.02
CA LEU A 20 -47.29 0.66 -4.26
C LEU A 20 -46.43 1.10 -5.44
N VAL A 21 -46.16 2.41 -5.58
CA VAL A 21 -45.29 2.94 -6.62
C VAL A 21 -43.86 2.36 -6.47
N LEU A 22 -43.31 2.37 -5.26
CA LEU A 22 -41.97 1.83 -5.00
C LEU A 22 -41.94 0.31 -5.21
N ALA A 23 -42.95 -0.43 -4.79
CA ALA A 23 -43.03 -1.88 -4.99
C ALA A 23 -43.09 -2.24 -6.47
N THR A 24 -43.90 -1.51 -7.25
CA THR A 24 -43.99 -1.73 -8.70
C THR A 24 -42.72 -1.32 -9.43
N ALA A 25 -42.12 -0.20 -9.02
CA ALA A 25 -40.83 0.24 -9.56
C ALA A 25 -39.72 -0.78 -9.25
N ASN A 26 -39.63 -1.25 -8.01
CA ASN A 26 -38.66 -2.28 -7.61
C ASN A 26 -38.81 -3.56 -8.43
N LYS A 27 -40.06 -4.03 -8.64
CA LYS A 27 -40.35 -5.25 -9.43
C LYS A 27 -39.96 -5.07 -10.92
N LYS A 28 -40.14 -3.87 -11.50
CA LYS A 28 -39.82 -3.60 -12.91
C LYS A 28 -38.36 -3.24 -13.17
N LEU A 29 -37.70 -2.62 -12.16
CA LEU A 29 -36.33 -2.11 -12.28
C LEU A 29 -35.32 -3.00 -11.53
N ALA A 30 -35.78 -4.06 -10.87
CA ALA A 30 -34.88 -5.03 -10.25
C ALA A 30 -33.97 -5.64 -11.31
N VAL A 31 -32.66 -5.41 -11.20
CA VAL A 31 -31.66 -6.09 -11.99
C VAL A 31 -31.38 -7.43 -11.30
N GLU A 32 -31.64 -8.51 -12.00
CA GLU A 32 -31.27 -9.85 -11.50
C GLU A 32 -29.74 -9.96 -11.52
N MET A 33 -29.14 -9.83 -10.33
CA MET A 33 -27.70 -10.06 -10.22
C MET A 33 -27.40 -11.56 -10.24
N ASN A 34 -26.35 -11.94 -10.95
CA ASN A 34 -25.89 -13.31 -10.96
C ASN A 34 -25.53 -13.75 -9.53
N PRO A 35 -26.14 -14.79 -8.97
CA PRO A 35 -25.89 -15.23 -7.58
C PRO A 35 -24.42 -15.60 -7.33
N LEU A 36 -23.67 -15.95 -8.38
CA LEU A 36 -22.24 -16.24 -8.30
C LEU A 36 -21.42 -15.02 -7.85
N ILE A 37 -21.89 -13.79 -8.14
CA ILE A 37 -21.22 -12.56 -7.71
C ILE A 37 -21.12 -12.50 -6.18
N HIS A 38 -22.20 -12.79 -5.47
CA HIS A 38 -22.21 -12.81 -4.02
C HIS A 38 -21.29 -13.90 -3.45
N VAL A 39 -21.28 -15.08 -4.07
CA VAL A 39 -20.41 -16.19 -3.65
C VAL A 39 -18.93 -15.79 -3.81
N VAL A 40 -18.57 -15.14 -4.91
CA VAL A 40 -17.20 -14.66 -5.13
C VAL A 40 -16.86 -13.52 -4.17
N GLU A 41 -17.78 -12.59 -3.92
CA GLU A 41 -17.57 -11.50 -2.95
C GLU A 41 -17.33 -12.03 -1.53
N ASP A 42 -18.02 -13.08 -1.13
CA ASP A 42 -17.88 -13.68 0.20
C ASP A 42 -16.52 -14.34 0.45
N VAL A 43 -15.88 -14.83 -0.61
CA VAL A 43 -14.53 -15.39 -0.55
C VAL A 43 -13.46 -14.30 -0.46
N LEU A 44 -13.73 -13.08 -0.97
CA LEU A 44 -12.78 -11.99 -0.94
C LEU A 44 -12.51 -11.43 0.47
N PRO A 45 -11.32 -10.89 0.75
CA PRO A 45 -10.92 -10.39 2.09
C PRO A 45 -11.73 -9.20 2.61
N LYS A 46 -12.64 -8.64 1.83
CA LYS A 46 -13.53 -7.50 2.15
C LYS A 46 -12.79 -6.23 2.65
N GLY A 47 -11.50 -6.11 2.36
CA GLY A 47 -10.67 -4.97 2.76
C GLY A 47 -10.95 -3.67 1.99
N GLN A 48 -11.73 -3.72 0.92
CA GLN A 48 -12.13 -2.56 0.07
C GLN A 48 -10.94 -1.68 -0.36
N CYS A 49 -9.73 -2.27 -0.48
CA CYS A 49 -8.47 -1.55 -0.62
C CYS A 49 -8.18 -1.03 -2.05
N GLY A 50 -8.95 -1.45 -3.05
CA GLY A 50 -8.77 -1.03 -4.45
C GLY A 50 -7.51 -1.57 -5.14
N ALA A 51 -6.72 -2.46 -4.52
CA ALA A 51 -5.46 -2.98 -5.08
C ALA A 51 -5.62 -3.76 -6.38
N CYS A 52 -6.79 -4.32 -6.62
CA CYS A 52 -7.17 -5.01 -7.86
C CYS A 52 -7.53 -4.06 -9.02
N GLY A 53 -7.55 -2.73 -8.78
CA GLY A 53 -7.96 -1.73 -9.77
C GLY A 53 -9.47 -1.45 -9.82
N PHE A 54 -10.27 -2.11 -8.98
CA PHE A 54 -11.72 -1.91 -8.86
C PHE A 54 -12.07 -1.08 -7.62
N ALA A 55 -13.26 -0.46 -7.63
CA ALA A 55 -13.72 0.42 -6.55
C ALA A 55 -14.02 -0.30 -5.22
N GLY A 56 -13.86 -1.62 -5.16
CA GLY A 56 -14.06 -2.43 -3.97
C GLY A 56 -14.23 -3.91 -4.31
N CYS A 57 -14.41 -4.74 -3.32
CA CYS A 57 -14.52 -6.18 -3.50
C CYS A 57 -15.77 -6.58 -4.29
N ALA A 58 -16.90 -5.91 -4.07
CA ALA A 58 -18.13 -6.15 -4.83
C ALA A 58 -17.95 -5.85 -6.32
N ALA A 59 -17.32 -4.71 -6.67
CA ALA A 59 -17.06 -4.33 -8.06
C ALA A 59 -16.09 -5.31 -8.74
N TYR A 60 -15.10 -5.82 -8.04
CA TYR A 60 -14.22 -6.86 -8.58
C TYR A 60 -14.96 -8.20 -8.75
N ALA A 61 -15.78 -8.61 -7.77
CA ALA A 61 -16.57 -9.83 -7.86
C ALA A 61 -17.52 -9.81 -9.07
N GLU A 62 -18.21 -8.68 -9.28
CA GLU A 62 -19.05 -8.47 -10.46
C GLU A 62 -18.24 -8.57 -11.76
N ALA A 63 -17.14 -7.83 -11.84
CA ALA A 63 -16.31 -7.80 -13.04
C ALA A 63 -15.71 -9.18 -13.38
N VAL A 64 -15.19 -9.92 -12.39
CA VAL A 64 -14.58 -11.23 -12.64
C VAL A 64 -15.59 -12.30 -13.03
N VAL A 65 -16.85 -12.16 -12.63
CA VAL A 65 -17.93 -13.08 -13.01
C VAL A 65 -18.48 -12.75 -14.38
N LEU A 66 -18.67 -11.47 -14.70
CA LEU A 66 -19.33 -11.04 -15.94
C LEU A 66 -18.38 -10.88 -17.13
N ASP A 67 -17.15 -10.46 -16.91
CA ASP A 67 -16.17 -10.23 -17.98
C ASP A 67 -15.12 -11.36 -18.02
N PRO A 68 -15.08 -12.15 -19.12
CA PRO A 68 -14.07 -13.20 -19.29
C PRO A 68 -12.61 -12.69 -19.28
N LYS A 69 -12.37 -11.42 -19.58
CA LYS A 69 -11.03 -10.81 -19.64
C LYS A 69 -10.48 -10.44 -18.27
N VAL A 70 -11.33 -10.33 -17.25
CA VAL A 70 -10.90 -10.02 -15.89
C VAL A 70 -10.34 -11.28 -15.25
N GLU A 71 -9.06 -11.21 -14.84
CA GLU A 71 -8.36 -12.33 -14.25
C GLU A 71 -8.77 -12.58 -12.78
N PRO A 72 -8.76 -13.85 -12.31
CA PRO A 72 -9.16 -14.20 -10.94
C PRO A 72 -8.08 -13.91 -9.90
N ASN A 73 -6.84 -13.59 -10.31
CA ASN A 73 -5.67 -13.34 -9.47
C ASN A 73 -5.39 -11.86 -9.15
N LEU A 74 -6.32 -10.93 -9.46
CA LEU A 74 -6.11 -9.51 -9.22
C LEU A 74 -6.20 -9.11 -7.74
N CYS A 75 -6.79 -9.95 -6.89
CA CYS A 75 -6.90 -9.68 -5.46
C CYS A 75 -5.58 -9.94 -4.74
N ILE A 76 -4.72 -8.90 -4.64
CA ILE A 76 -3.41 -9.01 -3.98
C ILE A 76 -3.50 -9.44 -2.51
N PRO A 77 -4.38 -8.84 -1.65
CA PRO A 77 -4.54 -9.28 -0.27
C PRO A 77 -4.97 -10.73 -0.11
N GLY A 78 -5.72 -11.26 -1.07
CA GLY A 78 -6.19 -12.64 -1.08
C GLY A 78 -5.10 -13.67 -1.33
N LYS A 79 -3.97 -13.24 -1.88
CA LYS A 79 -2.85 -14.12 -2.25
C LYS A 79 -3.32 -15.28 -3.16
N LYS A 80 -2.50 -16.32 -3.28
CA LYS A 80 -2.79 -17.48 -4.13
C LYS A 80 -4.07 -18.21 -3.72
N ALA A 81 -4.32 -18.38 -2.42
CA ALA A 81 -5.47 -19.14 -1.94
C ALA A 81 -6.82 -18.57 -2.42
N ILE A 82 -6.99 -17.25 -2.37
CA ILE A 82 -8.20 -16.58 -2.87
C ILE A 82 -8.25 -16.59 -4.40
N ALA A 83 -7.12 -16.40 -5.07
CA ALA A 83 -7.05 -16.47 -6.53
C ALA A 83 -7.48 -17.83 -7.06
N ASP A 84 -7.01 -18.92 -6.46
CA ASP A 84 -7.38 -20.29 -6.82
C ASP A 84 -8.87 -20.55 -6.58
N GLU A 85 -9.43 -20.03 -5.48
CA GLU A 85 -10.86 -20.21 -5.16
C GLU A 85 -11.74 -19.38 -6.11
N VAL A 86 -11.38 -18.13 -6.41
CA VAL A 86 -12.09 -17.32 -7.41
C VAL A 86 -12.00 -17.95 -8.79
N ALA A 87 -10.84 -18.51 -9.16
CA ALA A 87 -10.64 -19.25 -10.41
C ALA A 87 -11.56 -20.47 -10.50
N ARG A 88 -11.63 -21.25 -9.43
CA ARG A 88 -12.53 -22.42 -9.31
C ARG A 88 -13.99 -22.04 -9.48
N LEU A 89 -14.44 -20.96 -8.81
CA LEU A 89 -15.82 -20.48 -8.87
C LEU A 89 -16.20 -19.93 -10.25
N THR A 90 -15.27 -19.23 -10.90
CA THR A 90 -15.52 -18.59 -12.21
C THR A 90 -15.14 -19.46 -13.40
N GLY A 91 -14.54 -20.64 -13.19
CA GLY A 91 -14.07 -21.53 -14.24
C GLY A 91 -12.86 -21.00 -15.02
N LYS A 92 -12.11 -20.04 -14.44
CA LYS A 92 -10.94 -19.40 -15.06
C LYS A 92 -9.65 -20.01 -14.53
N ALA A 93 -8.53 -19.81 -15.26
CA ALA A 93 -7.19 -20.17 -14.78
C ALA A 93 -6.60 -19.01 -13.96
N ALA A 94 -6.06 -19.28 -12.77
CA ALA A 94 -5.34 -18.31 -11.99
C ALA A 94 -3.85 -18.34 -12.35
N ALA A 95 -3.26 -17.17 -12.60
CA ALA A 95 -1.80 -17.04 -12.67
C ALA A 95 -1.20 -16.89 -11.26
N ASP A 96 0.07 -17.18 -11.12
CA ASP A 96 0.78 -17.03 -9.85
C ASP A 96 0.88 -15.55 -9.47
N ILE A 97 0.67 -15.26 -8.18
CA ILE A 97 0.80 -13.92 -7.62
C ILE A 97 2.15 -13.82 -6.92
N GLU A 98 3.01 -12.93 -7.39
CA GLU A 98 4.26 -12.63 -6.69
C GLU A 98 3.96 -12.00 -5.32
N PRO A 99 4.53 -12.53 -4.23
CA PRO A 99 4.35 -11.95 -2.91
C PRO A 99 4.95 -10.54 -2.86
N ARG A 100 4.19 -9.58 -2.35
CA ARG A 100 4.59 -8.18 -2.23
C ARG A 100 4.42 -7.68 -0.81
N PHE A 101 5.29 -6.76 -0.42
CA PHE A 101 5.33 -6.19 0.91
C PHE A 101 5.71 -4.71 0.82
N ALA A 102 5.09 -3.88 1.66
CA ALA A 102 5.39 -2.46 1.70
C ALA A 102 6.73 -2.20 2.39
N PHE A 103 7.62 -1.51 1.71
CA PHE A 103 8.95 -1.17 2.20
C PHE A 103 9.16 0.35 2.22
N VAL A 104 9.65 0.88 3.34
CA VAL A 104 9.89 2.32 3.52
C VAL A 104 11.31 2.67 3.15
N LYS A 105 11.50 3.38 2.03
CA LYS A 105 12.80 3.81 1.49
C LYS A 105 13.35 5.07 2.18
N CYS A 106 13.25 5.16 3.48
CA CYS A 106 13.81 6.26 4.27
C CYS A 106 14.13 5.77 5.68
N ALA A 107 15.39 5.91 6.08
CA ALA A 107 15.84 5.50 7.41
C ALA A 107 16.31 6.68 8.29
N GLU A 108 16.24 7.93 7.81
CA GLU A 108 16.65 9.09 8.58
C GLU A 108 15.59 9.47 9.61
N PRO A 109 15.87 9.36 10.93
CA PRO A 109 14.95 9.74 11.99
C PRO A 109 14.49 11.20 11.88
N MET A 110 13.27 11.48 12.32
CA MET A 110 12.72 12.85 12.29
C MET A 110 13.46 13.79 13.25
N SER A 111 14.08 13.25 14.31
CA SER A 111 14.86 13.99 15.32
C SER A 111 16.21 14.47 14.77
N THR A 112 16.89 13.66 13.93
CA THR A 112 18.22 13.97 13.37
C THR A 112 18.18 14.60 11.98
N ALA A 113 17.05 14.49 11.30
CA ALA A 113 16.86 15.02 9.96
C ALA A 113 17.01 16.55 9.94
N LYS A 114 17.82 17.06 9.02
CA LYS A 114 17.90 18.51 8.77
C LYS A 114 16.56 19.03 8.27
N LYS A 115 16.08 20.11 8.90
CA LYS A 115 14.80 20.75 8.59
C LYS A 115 15.01 22.11 7.94
N LYS A 116 14.18 22.48 6.98
CA LYS A 116 14.10 23.82 6.36
C LYS A 116 13.35 24.79 7.30
N TYR A 117 12.29 24.27 7.96
CA TYR A 117 11.41 25.00 8.86
C TYR A 117 10.73 24.03 9.86
N VAL A 118 10.12 24.57 10.87
CA VAL A 118 9.24 23.84 11.79
C VAL A 118 7.85 23.81 11.18
N TYR A 119 7.31 22.64 10.97
CA TYR A 119 5.93 22.48 10.48
C TYR A 119 4.97 22.48 11.67
N ASP A 120 4.07 23.47 11.69
CA ASP A 120 3.01 23.60 12.68
C ASP A 120 1.66 23.74 11.94
N GLY A 121 1.21 22.63 11.37
CA GLY A 121 -0.01 22.55 10.57
C GLY A 121 -0.76 21.25 10.85
N ILE A 122 -1.78 20.99 10.03
CA ILE A 122 -2.55 19.74 10.14
C ILE A 122 -1.65 18.51 10.00
N ASN A 123 -1.93 17.46 10.76
CA ASN A 123 -1.15 16.24 10.78
C ASN A 123 -1.44 15.39 9.51
N ASP A 124 -1.03 15.93 8.36
CA ASP A 124 -1.23 15.33 7.04
C ASP A 124 -0.01 15.52 6.12
N CYS A 125 0.50 14.39 5.55
CA CYS A 125 1.67 14.42 4.69
C CYS A 125 1.43 15.19 3.38
N THR A 126 0.21 15.15 2.85
CA THR A 126 -0.13 15.84 1.59
C THR A 126 -0.16 17.35 1.81
N ALA A 127 -0.75 17.81 2.94
CA ALA A 127 -0.74 19.20 3.31
C ALA A 127 0.68 19.75 3.53
N ALA A 128 1.52 18.99 4.26
CA ALA A 128 2.90 19.36 4.47
C ALA A 128 3.75 19.30 3.17
N PHE A 129 3.41 18.41 2.24
CA PHE A 129 4.08 18.29 0.95
C PHE A 129 3.88 19.53 0.06
N ILE A 130 2.69 20.12 0.07
CA ILE A 130 2.38 21.36 -0.68
C ILE A 130 3.30 22.51 -0.23
N LEU A 131 3.70 22.51 1.05
CA LEU A 131 4.64 23.50 1.59
C LEU A 131 6.09 23.08 1.30
N GLN A 132 6.62 23.49 0.17
CA GLN A 132 8.02 23.27 -0.26
C GLN A 132 8.49 21.81 -0.13
N ASN A 133 7.66 20.86 -0.53
CA ASN A 133 7.95 19.42 -0.42
C ASN A 133 8.19 18.93 1.02
N GLY A 134 7.60 19.59 2.02
CA GLY A 134 7.71 19.23 3.43
C GLY A 134 8.91 19.80 4.16
N PRO A 135 8.96 19.64 5.49
CA PRO A 135 9.90 20.33 6.36
C PRO A 135 11.34 19.86 6.29
N LYS A 136 11.62 18.64 5.79
CA LYS A 136 12.99 18.13 5.65
C LYS A 136 13.74 18.80 4.51
N VAL A 137 15.05 19.02 4.70
CA VAL A 137 15.95 19.48 3.63
C VAL A 137 16.02 18.45 2.49
N CYS A 138 16.00 17.16 2.82
CA CYS A 138 15.87 16.10 1.82
C CYS A 138 14.46 16.10 1.22
N GLU A 139 14.37 16.44 -0.07
CA GLU A 139 13.10 16.53 -0.79
C GLU A 139 12.43 15.17 -1.06
N TYR A 140 13.17 14.10 -0.95
CA TYR A 140 12.74 12.72 -1.21
C TYR A 140 12.43 11.92 0.07
N GLY A 141 12.76 12.49 1.24
CA GLY A 141 12.62 11.78 2.51
C GLY A 141 11.19 11.72 3.04
N CYS A 142 10.94 10.78 3.94
CA CYS A 142 9.65 10.66 4.64
C CYS A 142 9.34 11.93 5.43
N ILE A 143 8.09 12.42 5.35
CA ILE A 143 7.60 13.59 6.10
C ILE A 143 7.31 13.23 7.56
N GLY A 144 6.86 12.00 7.84
CA GLY A 144 6.65 11.50 9.20
C GLY A 144 5.29 11.83 9.83
N LEU A 145 4.27 12.22 9.03
CA LEU A 145 2.93 12.56 9.54
C LEU A 145 1.89 11.43 9.38
N GLY A 146 2.29 10.21 9.01
CA GLY A 146 1.49 9.00 9.17
C GLY A 146 0.35 8.78 8.18
N ASN A 147 0.27 9.44 7.02
CA ASN A 147 -0.78 9.16 6.02
C ASN A 147 -0.80 7.70 5.59
N CYS A 148 0.36 7.07 5.43
CA CYS A 148 0.49 5.67 5.08
C CYS A 148 -0.06 4.74 6.17
N VAL A 149 0.08 5.10 7.45
CA VAL A 149 -0.47 4.34 8.59
C VAL A 149 -1.99 4.43 8.56
N ARG A 150 -2.56 5.66 8.42
CA ARG A 150 -4.00 5.86 8.33
C ARG A 150 -4.64 5.19 7.10
N ALA A 151 -3.90 5.06 6.01
CA ALA A 151 -4.37 4.40 4.80
C ALA A 151 -4.29 2.86 4.87
N CYS A 152 -3.69 2.30 5.92
CA CYS A 152 -3.54 0.86 6.06
C CYS A 152 -4.79 0.22 6.68
N VAL A 153 -5.65 -0.36 5.85
CA VAL A 153 -6.87 -1.05 6.27
C VAL A 153 -6.64 -2.43 6.93
N PHE A 154 -5.38 -2.87 6.98
CA PHE A 154 -4.98 -4.15 7.57
C PHE A 154 -4.18 -3.99 8.88
N ASP A 155 -4.09 -2.77 9.42
CA ASP A 155 -3.33 -2.45 10.64
C ASP A 155 -1.89 -3.01 10.62
N ALA A 156 -1.29 -2.99 9.43
CA ALA A 156 0.06 -3.52 9.20
C ALA A 156 1.15 -2.44 9.32
N MET A 157 0.79 -1.19 9.62
CA MET A 157 1.74 -0.08 9.73
C MET A 157 1.52 0.71 11.01
N GLU A 158 2.62 1.11 11.62
CA GLU A 158 2.64 2.00 12.79
C GLU A 158 3.77 3.02 12.68
N MET A 159 3.69 4.13 13.42
CA MET A 159 4.79 5.10 13.55
C MET A 159 5.66 4.69 14.72
N ASN A 160 6.98 4.60 14.51
CA ASN A 160 7.93 4.36 15.59
C ASN A 160 8.31 5.66 16.30
N ASP A 161 9.07 5.56 17.41
CA ASP A 161 9.55 6.69 18.20
C ASP A 161 10.48 7.63 17.43
N GLN A 162 11.03 7.17 16.32
CA GLN A 162 11.87 7.97 15.42
C GLN A 162 11.04 8.79 14.41
N GLY A 163 9.71 8.70 14.45
CA GLY A 163 8.80 9.37 13.52
C GLY A 163 8.84 8.80 12.10
N LEU A 164 9.17 7.53 11.96
CA LEU A 164 9.17 6.80 10.70
C LEU A 164 8.11 5.69 10.73
N PRO A 165 7.44 5.42 9.60
CA PRO A 165 6.52 4.30 9.53
C PRO A 165 7.28 2.97 9.49
N VAL A 166 6.83 2.01 10.30
CA VAL A 166 7.29 0.63 10.33
C VAL A 166 6.17 -0.27 9.85
N VAL A 167 6.53 -1.31 9.13
CA VAL A 167 5.57 -2.24 8.52
C VAL A 167 5.69 -3.61 9.20
N ASN A 168 4.59 -4.11 9.73
CA ASN A 168 4.50 -5.46 10.23
C ASN A 168 4.37 -6.44 9.05
N LYS A 169 5.37 -7.31 8.88
CA LYS A 169 5.48 -8.23 7.75
C LYS A 169 4.34 -9.26 7.75
N ASP A 170 3.91 -9.72 8.92
CA ASP A 170 2.91 -10.77 9.06
C ASP A 170 1.49 -10.27 8.73
N LYS A 171 1.21 -8.99 9.05
CA LYS A 171 -0.07 -8.34 8.75
C LYS A 171 -0.12 -7.73 7.35
N CYS A 172 1.03 -7.40 6.75
CA CYS A 172 1.07 -6.74 5.46
C CYS A 172 0.62 -7.67 4.32
N THR A 173 -0.42 -7.28 3.64
CA THR A 173 -0.98 -8.02 2.50
C THR A 173 -0.41 -7.58 1.14
N GLY A 174 0.44 -6.55 1.11
CA GLY A 174 1.00 -6.04 -0.13
C GLY A 174 0.03 -5.23 -1.01
N CYS A 175 -1.09 -4.75 -0.47
CA CYS A 175 -2.14 -4.06 -1.24
C CYS A 175 -1.71 -2.74 -1.89
N GLY A 176 -0.67 -2.06 -1.37
CA GLY A 176 -0.14 -0.82 -1.94
C GLY A 176 -0.88 0.47 -1.54
N ALA A 177 -1.96 0.42 -0.74
CA ALA A 177 -2.69 1.62 -0.30
C ALA A 177 -1.79 2.66 0.38
N CYS A 178 -0.84 2.21 1.20
CA CYS A 178 0.15 3.08 1.84
C CYS A 178 1.11 3.75 0.84
N ALA A 179 1.47 3.08 -0.25
CA ALA A 179 2.31 3.65 -1.31
C ALA A 179 1.56 4.74 -2.08
N THR A 180 0.28 4.51 -2.41
CA THR A 180 -0.60 5.49 -3.05
C THR A 180 -0.85 6.72 -2.16
N ALA A 181 -1.02 6.52 -0.84
CA ALA A 181 -1.22 7.60 0.12
C ALA A 181 0.05 8.43 0.41
N CYS A 182 1.21 8.01 -0.06
CA CYS A 182 2.47 8.70 0.20
C CYS A 182 2.80 9.74 -0.87
N PRO A 183 2.69 11.07 -0.59
CA PRO A 183 2.97 12.11 -1.58
C PRO A 183 4.43 12.16 -2.02
N LYS A 184 5.34 11.55 -1.24
CA LYS A 184 6.79 11.49 -1.52
C LYS A 184 7.22 10.23 -2.27
N GLY A 185 6.35 9.24 -2.44
CA GLY A 185 6.70 7.95 -3.04
C GLY A 185 7.82 7.20 -2.31
N VAL A 186 7.94 7.38 -0.99
CA VAL A 186 8.96 6.68 -0.19
C VAL A 186 8.62 5.24 0.14
N ILE A 187 7.44 4.78 -0.22
CA ILE A 187 7.02 3.39 0.00
C ILE A 187 7.06 2.65 -1.32
N ALA A 188 7.83 1.60 -1.38
CA ALA A 188 7.92 0.67 -2.50
C ALA A 188 7.30 -0.66 -2.13
N MET A 189 6.78 -1.38 -3.13
CA MET A 189 6.35 -2.75 -2.97
C MET A 189 7.51 -3.65 -3.41
N ILE A 190 8.06 -4.43 -2.49
CA ILE A 190 9.19 -5.34 -2.75
C ILE A 190 8.81 -6.78 -2.38
N ASN A 191 9.58 -7.73 -2.86
CA ASN A 191 9.41 -9.12 -2.44
C ASN A 191 9.82 -9.27 -0.97
N PRO A 192 8.98 -9.89 -0.11
CA PRO A 192 9.25 -10.04 1.33
C PRO A 192 10.49 -10.87 1.67
N GLU A 193 10.96 -11.69 0.75
CA GLU A 193 12.14 -12.53 0.93
C GLU A 193 13.43 -11.88 0.37
N ALA A 194 13.34 -10.66 -0.17
CA ALA A 194 14.51 -9.95 -0.70
C ALA A 194 15.61 -9.84 0.37
N PRO A 195 16.86 -10.24 0.08
CA PRO A 195 17.92 -10.29 1.08
C PRO A 195 18.40 -8.92 1.52
N VAL A 196 18.30 -7.93 0.62
CA VAL A 196 18.76 -6.55 0.85
C VAL A 196 17.80 -5.53 0.25
N ALA A 197 17.76 -4.33 0.85
CA ALA A 197 17.00 -3.20 0.31
C ALA A 197 17.78 -1.88 0.49
N ILE A 198 17.44 -0.88 -0.36
CA ILE A 198 18.03 0.46 -0.31
C ILE A 198 17.13 1.38 0.52
N TYR A 199 17.59 1.81 1.67
CA TYR A 199 16.87 2.70 2.59
C TYR A 199 17.03 4.18 2.21
N CYS A 200 16.94 4.47 0.94
CA CYS A 200 16.99 5.83 0.38
C CYS A 200 16.07 5.94 -0.84
N ASN A 201 15.49 7.13 -1.03
CA ASN A 201 14.63 7.46 -2.17
C ASN A 201 15.15 8.68 -2.95
N SER A 202 16.33 9.21 -2.60
CA SER A 202 16.87 10.44 -3.20
C SER A 202 17.47 10.19 -4.56
N ASN A 203 17.11 11.03 -5.53
CA ASN A 203 17.70 11.07 -6.87
C ASN A 203 18.71 12.22 -7.03
N GLU A 204 19.04 12.92 -5.96
CA GLU A 204 20.04 14.01 -5.98
C GLU A 204 21.45 13.46 -6.19
N LYS A 205 22.34 14.34 -6.68
CA LYS A 205 23.77 14.03 -6.83
C LYS A 205 24.43 13.81 -5.45
N GLY A 206 25.35 12.88 -5.36
CA GLY A 206 25.94 12.42 -4.10
C GLY A 206 26.54 13.53 -3.21
N ALA A 207 27.10 14.58 -3.80
CA ALA A 207 27.60 15.74 -3.05
C ALA A 207 26.50 16.50 -2.30
N GLN A 208 25.31 16.64 -2.93
CA GLN A 208 24.14 17.27 -2.30
C GLN A 208 23.53 16.37 -1.23
N VAL A 209 23.39 15.09 -1.55
CA VAL A 209 22.84 14.08 -0.62
C VAL A 209 23.66 14.03 0.68
N ARG A 210 25.01 14.03 0.59
CA ARG A 210 25.90 14.04 1.78
C ARG A 210 25.70 15.24 2.68
N LYS A 211 25.34 16.40 2.12
CA LYS A 211 25.02 17.60 2.91
C LYS A 211 23.72 17.46 3.67
N ASN A 212 22.75 16.72 3.11
CA ASN A 212 21.39 16.64 3.60
C ASN A 212 21.14 15.45 4.54
N CYS A 213 21.79 14.30 4.32
CA CYS A 213 21.58 13.06 5.06
C CYS A 213 22.85 12.21 5.11
N LYS A 214 23.23 11.74 6.30
CA LYS A 214 24.46 10.96 6.51
C LYS A 214 24.35 9.50 6.05
N ILE A 215 23.13 8.93 6.07
CA ILE A 215 22.84 7.52 5.80
C ILE A 215 22.21 7.29 4.42
N ALA A 216 22.17 8.30 3.58
CA ALA A 216 21.54 8.22 2.26
C ALA A 216 22.44 7.56 1.21
N CYS A 217 21.83 7.02 0.16
CA CYS A 217 22.53 6.58 -1.04
C CYS A 217 23.12 7.80 -1.76
N ILE A 218 24.44 7.82 -1.93
CA ILE A 218 25.18 8.91 -2.61
C ILE A 218 25.41 8.64 -4.11
N GLY A 219 24.81 7.61 -4.65
CA GLY A 219 24.92 7.29 -6.08
C GLY A 219 26.33 6.87 -6.54
N CYS A 220 27.18 6.36 -5.65
CA CYS A 220 28.58 6.03 -5.98
C CYS A 220 28.74 4.78 -6.88
N GLY A 221 27.72 3.94 -7.01
CA GLY A 221 27.73 2.75 -7.85
C GLY A 221 28.60 1.59 -7.36
N ILE A 222 29.25 1.69 -6.19
CA ILE A 222 30.14 0.64 -5.67
C ILE A 222 29.38 -0.68 -5.49
N CYS A 223 28.17 -0.63 -4.94
CA CYS A 223 27.34 -1.82 -4.71
C CYS A 223 26.99 -2.56 -6.01
N GLY A 224 26.71 -1.84 -7.09
CA GLY A 224 26.46 -2.45 -8.41
C GLY A 224 27.71 -3.08 -9.00
N LYS A 225 28.87 -2.38 -8.92
CA LYS A 225 30.16 -2.90 -9.43
C LYS A 225 30.66 -4.11 -8.65
N GLN A 226 30.32 -4.23 -7.38
CA GLN A 226 30.75 -5.33 -6.52
C GLN A 226 29.73 -6.49 -6.51
N CYS A 227 28.55 -6.31 -7.11
CA CYS A 227 27.56 -7.36 -7.21
C CYS A 227 27.93 -8.37 -8.32
N PRO A 228 28.27 -9.63 -7.99
CA PRO A 228 28.69 -10.60 -9.00
C PRO A 228 27.54 -11.03 -9.93
N TYR A 229 26.30 -10.71 -9.57
CA TYR A 229 25.08 -11.11 -10.29
C TYR A 229 24.43 -9.99 -11.07
N ASP A 230 25.03 -8.78 -11.08
CA ASP A 230 24.46 -7.57 -11.71
C ASP A 230 23.02 -7.22 -11.25
N ALA A 231 22.69 -7.60 -10.01
CA ALA A 231 21.37 -7.39 -9.41
C ALA A 231 21.13 -5.96 -8.92
N ILE A 232 22.16 -5.09 -8.92
CA ILE A 232 22.04 -3.71 -8.45
C ILE A 232 22.43 -2.76 -9.58
N LYS A 233 21.46 -1.97 -10.02
CA LYS A 233 21.64 -0.96 -11.08
C LYS A 233 21.53 0.45 -10.54
N MET A 234 22.23 1.38 -11.17
CA MET A 234 22.10 2.80 -10.84
C MET A 234 21.04 3.44 -11.74
N VAL A 235 19.97 3.96 -11.14
CA VAL A 235 18.90 4.68 -11.84
C VAL A 235 18.78 6.07 -11.20
N ASN A 236 18.95 7.13 -11.98
CA ASN A 236 18.83 8.51 -11.51
C ASN A 236 19.60 8.81 -10.20
N ASN A 237 20.87 8.44 -10.13
CA ASN A 237 21.75 8.57 -8.95
C ASN A 237 21.35 7.72 -7.73
N LEU A 238 20.40 6.82 -7.84
CA LEU A 238 19.96 5.93 -6.79
C LEU A 238 20.25 4.48 -7.17
N ALA A 239 20.78 3.70 -6.22
CA ALA A 239 20.90 2.26 -6.40
C ALA A 239 19.50 1.61 -6.34
N VAL A 240 19.21 0.76 -7.29
CA VAL A 240 17.97 -0.04 -7.36
C VAL A 240 18.34 -1.51 -7.37
N VAL A 241 17.76 -2.28 -6.47
CA VAL A 241 17.99 -3.72 -6.35
C VAL A 241 16.91 -4.45 -7.11
N ASP A 242 17.33 -5.35 -8.01
CA ASP A 242 16.45 -6.35 -8.59
C ASP A 242 16.31 -7.52 -7.60
N SER A 243 15.18 -7.56 -6.91
CA SER A 243 14.92 -8.57 -5.88
C SER A 243 14.81 -9.99 -6.45
N ALA A 244 14.35 -10.14 -7.69
CA ALA A 244 14.22 -11.45 -8.34
C ALA A 244 15.60 -12.07 -8.57
N ILE A 245 16.53 -11.30 -9.15
CA ILE A 245 17.91 -11.76 -9.37
C ILE A 245 18.61 -12.05 -8.02
N CYS A 246 18.39 -11.19 -7.01
CA CYS A 246 18.96 -11.41 -5.68
C CYS A 246 18.44 -12.72 -5.03
N LEU A 247 17.14 -13.01 -5.15
CA LEU A 247 16.55 -14.22 -4.58
C LEU A 247 17.05 -15.49 -5.28
N GLU A 248 17.17 -15.43 -6.61
CA GLU A 248 17.56 -16.59 -7.40
C GLU A 248 19.05 -16.91 -7.28
N LYS A 249 19.93 -15.89 -7.29
CA LYS A 249 21.37 -16.06 -7.52
C LYS A 249 22.26 -15.70 -6.34
N CYS A 250 21.78 -14.84 -5.39
CA CYS A 250 22.66 -14.31 -4.35
C CYS A 250 22.91 -15.31 -3.22
N SER A 251 24.07 -15.94 -3.26
CA SER A 251 24.58 -16.82 -2.20
C SER A 251 25.31 -16.07 -1.09
N GLU A 252 25.93 -14.90 -1.42
CA GLU A 252 26.71 -14.09 -0.50
C GLU A 252 26.39 -12.61 -0.68
N ILE A 253 26.08 -11.92 0.42
CA ILE A 253 25.63 -10.52 0.41
C ILE A 253 26.82 -9.56 0.54
N VAL A 254 27.61 -9.42 -0.50
CA VAL A 254 28.83 -8.56 -0.54
C VAL A 254 28.50 -7.06 -0.52
N CYS A 255 27.33 -6.67 -1.04
CA CYS A 255 26.95 -5.26 -1.23
C CYS A 255 26.75 -4.47 0.08
N LEU A 256 26.46 -5.15 1.20
CA LEU A 256 26.28 -4.53 2.52
C LEU A 256 27.54 -3.83 3.01
N ASP A 257 28.64 -4.59 3.10
CA ASP A 257 29.90 -4.13 3.68
C ASP A 257 30.61 -3.09 2.78
N LYS A 258 30.24 -3.05 1.51
CA LYS A 258 30.82 -2.12 0.53
C LYS A 258 30.08 -0.79 0.45
N CYS A 259 28.94 -0.63 1.13
CA CYS A 259 28.21 0.63 1.12
C CYS A 259 28.81 1.65 2.09
N PRO A 260 29.41 2.76 1.61
CA PRO A 260 30.13 3.71 2.48
C PRO A 260 29.21 4.52 3.40
N THR A 261 27.90 4.54 3.16
CA THR A 261 26.92 5.29 3.94
C THR A 261 25.94 4.37 4.70
N GLY A 262 26.04 3.06 4.51
CA GLY A 262 25.09 2.11 5.10
C GLY A 262 23.66 2.27 4.56
N ALA A 263 23.48 2.81 3.35
CA ALA A 263 22.18 2.95 2.72
C ALA A 263 21.58 1.60 2.28
N ILE A 264 22.41 0.57 2.12
CA ILE A 264 21.98 -0.82 1.90
C ILE A 264 21.93 -1.50 3.25
N LYS A 265 20.84 -2.18 3.53
CA LYS A 265 20.68 -2.98 4.75
C LYS A 265 20.03 -4.31 4.42
N THR A 266 20.30 -5.32 5.25
CA THR A 266 19.53 -6.57 5.21
C THR A 266 18.09 -6.28 5.54
N TYR A 267 17.21 -6.95 4.82
CA TYR A 267 15.78 -6.82 5.02
C TYR A 267 15.23 -7.81 6.07
N LYS A 268 16.07 -8.32 6.94
CA LYS A 268 15.61 -9.02 8.14
C LYS A 268 15.13 -7.98 9.13
N ILE A 269 13.83 -7.74 9.17
CA ILE A 269 13.22 -7.01 10.29
C ILE A 269 13.39 -7.93 11.50
N PRO A 270 14.03 -7.46 12.59
CA PRO A 270 13.95 -8.18 13.85
C PRO A 270 12.45 -8.30 14.20
N PRO A 271 12.00 -9.42 14.79
CA PRO A 271 10.67 -9.50 15.35
C PRO A 271 10.50 -8.27 16.25
N LEU A 272 9.35 -7.59 16.15
CA LEU A 272 9.00 -6.52 17.07
C LEU A 272 9.14 -7.12 18.47
N GLU A 273 10.17 -6.71 19.21
CA GLU A 273 10.20 -6.96 20.64
C GLU A 273 8.90 -6.37 21.17
N LYS A 274 8.06 -7.24 21.70
CA LYS A 274 6.85 -6.84 22.41
C LYS A 274 7.32 -5.82 23.43
N ALA A 275 6.90 -4.57 23.28
CA ALA A 275 6.98 -3.60 24.34
C ALA A 275 6.22 -4.24 25.50
N GLU A 276 6.95 -4.75 26.47
CA GLU A 276 6.38 -5.19 27.73
C GLU A 276 5.71 -3.95 28.31
N ALA A 277 4.39 -4.06 28.44
CA ALA A 277 3.60 -3.07 29.14
C ALA A 277 4.13 -2.99 30.59
N VAL A 278 4.70 -1.84 30.93
CA VAL A 278 4.93 -1.39 32.30
C VAL A 278 3.79 -0.52 32.74
#